data_20652bc95e5358cb8d36576b76b9be48
#
_entry.id   20652bc95e5358cb8d36576b76b9be48
#
_cell.length_a   1.000
_cell.length_b   1.000
_cell.length_c   1.000
_cell.angle_alpha   90.00
_cell.angle_beta   90.00
_cell.angle_gamma   90.00
#
_symmetry.space_group_name_H-M   'P 1'
#
loop_
_entity.id
_entity.type
_entity.pdbx_description
1 polymer ?
#
loop_
_entity_poly.entity_id
_entity_poly.type
_entity_poly.pdbx_seq_one_letter_code
_entity_poly.pdbx_strand_id
1 'polypeptide(L)'
;MGGEVVTAPVPEFSSPALIPYPSKVVRGKGGVRFKSVHVHLDRDVPRRDDLVREMKDVFGMFGIPASVSKDVFEEGSLTWELSLDAGIEGEAYILSVAPEKATVRAGSFGGFFNALQTLRQLVSKGKGGFFMPSVQISDEPAFALRGMMLDVGRYYMSPAFIKELMRRVSRYKINTLHLHLTDDPAWRLEVKKFPALTDRVFHWKSRLPGKFYTQEQLKELVDYCAGLNIQVIPEIDMPGHSQAFRKALNVKMSDEKATKALVALIKEMCSLVPKEKMPIIHIGTDEAHGKDE
;
A
#
# COMPACT_ATOMS: atom_id res chain seq x y z
N MET A 1 -34.96 1.87 -37.31
CA MET A 1 -35.88 1.54 -36.23
C MET A 1 -35.13 1.79 -34.93
N GLY A 2 -35.51 2.87 -34.25
CA GLY A 2 -34.81 3.35 -33.05
C GLY A 2 -35.06 2.40 -31.86
N GLY A 3 -34.00 1.92 -31.25
CA GLY A 3 -34.10 1.20 -29.98
C GLY A 3 -34.50 2.16 -28.87
N GLU A 4 -35.61 1.89 -28.20
CA GLU A 4 -36.01 2.58 -26.99
C GLU A 4 -34.98 2.41 -25.88
N VAL A 5 -34.41 3.52 -25.44
CA VAL A 5 -33.63 3.57 -24.19
C VAL A 5 -34.61 3.41 -23.05
N VAL A 6 -34.78 2.20 -22.54
CA VAL A 6 -35.55 1.94 -21.34
C VAL A 6 -34.83 2.55 -20.14
N THR A 7 -35.23 3.76 -19.78
CA THR A 7 -34.82 4.41 -18.52
C THR A 7 -35.61 3.75 -17.37
N ALA A 8 -35.16 2.59 -16.90
CA ALA A 8 -35.60 2.13 -15.58
C ALA A 8 -35.19 3.20 -14.54
N PRO A 9 -36.07 3.52 -13.57
CA PRO A 9 -35.74 4.50 -12.53
C PRO A 9 -34.47 4.04 -11.82
N VAL A 10 -33.42 4.86 -11.92
CA VAL A 10 -32.19 4.66 -11.16
C VAL A 10 -32.58 4.90 -9.70
N PRO A 11 -32.34 3.96 -8.77
CA PRO A 11 -32.55 4.25 -7.37
C PRO A 11 -31.79 5.53 -7.04
N GLU A 12 -32.42 6.45 -6.30
CA GLU A 12 -31.75 7.63 -5.75
C GLU A 12 -30.59 7.13 -4.88
N PHE A 13 -29.40 7.08 -5.48
CA PHE A 13 -28.21 6.80 -4.72
C PHE A 13 -27.97 8.01 -3.80
N SER A 14 -28.22 7.83 -2.51
CA SER A 14 -27.54 8.60 -1.47
C SER A 14 -26.06 8.64 -1.84
N SER A 15 -25.32 9.73 -1.51
CA SER A 15 -23.89 9.89 -1.81
C SER A 15 -23.16 8.56 -1.74
N PRO A 16 -22.36 8.16 -2.76
CA PRO A 16 -21.54 6.97 -2.62
C PRO A 16 -20.76 7.12 -1.33
N ALA A 17 -20.82 6.12 -0.46
CA ALA A 17 -20.08 6.09 0.80
C ALA A 17 -18.59 5.83 0.47
N LEU A 18 -17.90 6.86 -0.07
CA LEU A 18 -16.49 6.79 -0.39
C LEU A 18 -15.65 6.99 0.88
N ILE A 19 -14.68 6.12 1.10
CA ILE A 19 -13.77 6.16 2.25
C ILE A 19 -12.33 5.99 1.75
N PRO A 20 -11.45 6.98 2.01
CA PRO A 20 -11.74 8.34 2.48
C PRO A 20 -12.60 9.12 1.47
N TYR A 21 -13.35 10.09 1.97
CA TYR A 21 -14.19 10.90 1.09
C TYR A 21 -13.31 11.87 0.28
N PRO A 22 -13.46 11.91 -1.07
CA PRO A 22 -12.63 12.76 -1.90
C PRO A 22 -12.85 14.26 -1.65
N SER A 23 -11.82 15.06 -1.92
CA SER A 23 -11.83 16.53 -1.73
C SER A 23 -12.96 17.21 -2.50
N LYS A 24 -13.28 16.74 -3.69
CA LYS A 24 -14.37 17.25 -4.51
C LYS A 24 -15.08 16.16 -5.29
N VAL A 25 -16.41 16.09 -5.16
CA VAL A 25 -17.26 15.15 -5.89
C VAL A 25 -18.39 15.95 -6.57
N VAL A 26 -18.45 15.90 -7.90
CA VAL A 26 -19.52 16.48 -8.70
C VAL A 26 -20.31 15.34 -9.35
N ARG A 27 -21.60 15.25 -9.05
CA ARG A 27 -22.47 14.21 -9.59
C ARG A 27 -23.04 14.61 -10.94
N GLY A 28 -22.96 13.68 -11.89
CA GLY A 28 -23.72 13.73 -13.12
C GLY A 28 -25.12 13.12 -12.95
N LYS A 29 -25.96 13.22 -13.97
CA LYS A 29 -27.23 12.52 -14.04
C LYS A 29 -27.02 11.09 -14.54
N GLY A 30 -27.65 10.11 -13.90
CA GLY A 30 -27.61 8.71 -14.33
C GLY A 30 -26.27 8.05 -14.07
N GLY A 31 -25.83 7.21 -14.98
CA GLY A 31 -24.60 6.44 -14.92
C GLY A 31 -24.46 5.48 -16.08
N VAL A 32 -23.41 4.67 -16.07
CA VAL A 32 -23.11 3.70 -17.11
C VAL A 32 -23.36 2.27 -16.63
N ARG A 33 -24.01 1.47 -17.48
CA ARG A 33 -24.16 0.01 -17.30
C ARG A 33 -23.18 -0.69 -18.24
N PHE A 34 -22.50 -1.72 -17.74
CA PHE A 34 -21.50 -2.45 -18.50
C PHE A 34 -21.42 -3.92 -18.07
N LYS A 35 -20.88 -4.76 -18.91
CA LYS A 35 -20.66 -6.20 -18.64
C LYS A 35 -19.17 -6.52 -18.50
N SER A 36 -18.31 -5.76 -19.19
CA SER A 36 -16.88 -5.91 -19.20
C SER A 36 -16.20 -4.55 -19.21
N VAL A 37 -14.91 -4.53 -19.00
CA VAL A 37 -14.09 -3.31 -19.00
C VAL A 37 -12.95 -3.47 -19.99
N HIS A 38 -12.76 -2.45 -20.81
CA HIS A 38 -11.59 -2.32 -21.66
C HIS A 38 -10.71 -1.18 -21.16
N VAL A 39 -9.44 -1.46 -20.90
CA VAL A 39 -8.52 -0.50 -20.29
C VAL A 39 -7.47 -0.07 -21.30
N HIS A 40 -7.39 1.23 -21.51
CA HIS A 40 -6.33 1.89 -22.25
C HIS A 40 -5.43 2.67 -21.30
N LEU A 41 -4.12 2.38 -21.32
CA LEU A 41 -3.11 3.14 -20.57
C LEU A 41 -2.19 3.83 -21.59
N ASP A 42 -1.97 5.12 -21.42
CA ASP A 42 -0.96 5.86 -22.16
C ASP A 42 0.43 5.27 -21.93
N ARG A 43 1.34 5.46 -22.89
CA ARG A 43 2.69 4.87 -22.83
C ARG A 43 3.50 5.37 -21.65
N ASP A 44 3.30 6.62 -21.27
CA ASP A 44 4.07 7.32 -20.23
C ASP A 44 3.50 7.14 -18.81
N VAL A 45 2.41 6.38 -18.66
CA VAL A 45 1.85 6.04 -17.35
C VAL A 45 2.88 5.24 -16.55
N PRO A 46 3.28 5.72 -15.35
CA PRO A 46 4.34 5.08 -14.56
C PRO A 46 3.90 3.73 -14.00
N ARG A 47 4.83 2.79 -13.91
CA ARG A 47 4.62 1.47 -13.31
C ARG A 47 3.42 0.73 -13.86
N ARG A 48 3.27 0.71 -15.17
CA ARG A 48 2.14 0.12 -15.92
C ARG A 48 1.75 -1.27 -15.43
N ASP A 49 2.72 -2.16 -15.23
CA ASP A 49 2.45 -3.56 -14.84
C ASP A 49 1.82 -3.66 -13.45
N ASP A 50 2.22 -2.80 -12.53
CA ASP A 50 1.62 -2.73 -11.20
C ASP A 50 0.17 -2.21 -11.28
N LEU A 51 -0.09 -1.18 -12.09
CA LEU A 51 -1.44 -0.66 -12.30
C LEU A 51 -2.33 -1.69 -13.00
N VAL A 52 -1.83 -2.40 -14.00
CA VAL A 52 -2.57 -3.48 -14.67
C VAL A 52 -2.92 -4.59 -13.68
N ARG A 53 -2.00 -4.95 -12.80
CA ARG A 53 -2.25 -5.94 -11.72
C ARG A 53 -3.33 -5.43 -10.77
N GLU A 54 -3.23 -4.17 -10.34
CA GLU A 54 -4.22 -3.55 -9.45
C GLU A 54 -5.61 -3.49 -10.10
N MET A 55 -5.70 -3.10 -11.37
CA MET A 55 -6.95 -3.07 -12.10
C MET A 55 -7.59 -4.45 -12.22
N LYS A 56 -6.79 -5.48 -12.54
CA LYS A 56 -7.27 -6.87 -12.56
C LYS A 56 -7.80 -7.31 -11.21
N ASP A 57 -7.16 -6.90 -10.11
CA ASP A 57 -7.65 -7.17 -8.76
C ASP A 57 -8.96 -6.44 -8.47
N VAL A 58 -9.02 -5.14 -8.78
CA VAL A 58 -10.22 -4.31 -8.58
C VAL A 58 -11.41 -4.89 -9.33
N PHE A 59 -11.27 -5.19 -10.61
CA PHE A 59 -12.38 -5.73 -11.41
C PHE A 59 -12.66 -7.20 -11.10
N GLY A 60 -11.62 -7.98 -10.81
CA GLY A 60 -11.74 -9.39 -10.44
C GLY A 60 -12.55 -9.61 -9.16
N MET A 61 -12.49 -8.69 -8.19
CA MET A 61 -13.31 -8.74 -6.97
C MET A 61 -14.82 -8.76 -7.25
N PHE A 62 -15.24 -8.13 -8.34
CA PHE A 62 -16.65 -8.10 -8.78
C PHE A 62 -16.96 -9.20 -9.79
N GLY A 63 -15.96 -9.93 -10.29
CA GLY A 63 -16.11 -10.85 -11.40
C GLY A 63 -16.32 -10.14 -12.75
N ILE A 64 -15.77 -8.93 -12.90
CA ILE A 64 -15.84 -8.15 -14.13
C ILE A 64 -14.73 -8.60 -15.07
N PRO A 65 -15.03 -9.08 -16.28
CA PRO A 65 -14.01 -9.31 -17.30
C PRO A 65 -13.30 -8.01 -17.65
N ALA A 66 -11.98 -7.99 -17.55
CA ALA A 66 -11.16 -6.81 -17.86
C ALA A 66 -10.08 -7.17 -18.86
N SER A 67 -10.01 -6.45 -19.97
CA SER A 67 -8.96 -6.53 -20.98
C SER A 67 -8.11 -5.27 -20.97
N VAL A 68 -6.83 -5.43 -21.28
CA VAL A 68 -5.87 -4.31 -21.42
C VAL A 68 -5.28 -4.41 -22.82
N SER A 69 -5.77 -3.60 -23.74
CA SER A 69 -5.23 -3.55 -25.12
C SER A 69 -5.54 -2.20 -25.78
N LYS A 70 -4.99 -1.98 -26.97
CA LYS A 70 -5.21 -0.73 -27.72
C LYS A 70 -6.44 -0.77 -28.63
N ASP A 71 -6.98 -1.93 -28.99
CA ASP A 71 -7.72 -2.07 -30.24
C ASP A 71 -9.03 -2.88 -30.19
N VAL A 72 -9.65 -3.14 -29.03
CA VAL A 72 -10.88 -3.95 -29.02
C VAL A 72 -12.00 -3.25 -28.26
N PHE A 73 -12.98 -2.73 -28.99
CA PHE A 73 -14.28 -2.36 -28.46
C PHE A 73 -15.23 -3.56 -28.57
N GLU A 74 -15.63 -4.10 -27.44
CA GLU A 74 -16.73 -5.06 -27.39
C GLU A 74 -18.03 -4.34 -26.99
N GLU A 75 -19.12 -4.67 -27.67
CA GLU A 75 -20.43 -4.12 -27.34
C GLU A 75 -20.81 -4.42 -25.88
N GLY A 76 -21.15 -3.37 -25.13
CA GLY A 76 -21.45 -3.49 -23.69
C GLY A 76 -20.21 -3.40 -22.79
N SER A 77 -19.04 -3.11 -23.35
CA SER A 77 -17.81 -2.83 -22.59
C SER A 77 -17.72 -1.34 -22.23
N LEU A 78 -17.24 -1.06 -21.00
CA LEU A 78 -16.89 0.30 -20.59
C LEU A 78 -15.39 0.54 -20.84
N THR A 79 -15.07 1.56 -21.61
CA THR A 79 -13.68 1.97 -21.82
C THR A 79 -13.16 2.80 -20.65
N TRP A 80 -12.00 2.41 -20.13
CA TRP A 80 -11.22 3.16 -19.18
C TRP A 80 -9.95 3.70 -19.82
N GLU A 81 -9.74 4.99 -19.73
CA GLU A 81 -8.54 5.66 -20.21
C GLU A 81 -7.73 6.20 -19.03
N LEU A 82 -6.48 5.77 -18.92
CA LEU A 82 -5.53 6.27 -17.94
C LEU A 82 -4.47 7.09 -18.66
N SER A 83 -4.39 8.39 -18.35
CA SER A 83 -3.45 9.30 -19.00
C SER A 83 -2.60 10.05 -17.96
N LEU A 84 -1.30 10.17 -18.25
CA LEU A 84 -0.38 10.95 -17.44
C LEU A 84 -0.66 12.44 -17.63
N ASP A 85 -0.74 13.15 -16.51
CA ASP A 85 -0.88 14.62 -16.47
C ASP A 85 0.16 15.20 -15.51
N ALA A 86 1.24 15.73 -16.05
CA ALA A 86 2.34 16.30 -15.28
C ALA A 86 1.96 17.54 -14.46
N GLY A 87 0.80 18.17 -14.73
CA GLY A 87 0.27 19.26 -13.92
C GLY A 87 -0.44 18.81 -12.64
N ILE A 88 -0.63 17.49 -12.44
CA ILE A 88 -1.22 16.93 -11.23
C ILE A 88 -0.09 16.39 -10.35
N GLU A 89 0.16 17.02 -9.22
CA GLU A 89 1.28 16.70 -8.35
C GLU A 89 0.96 15.61 -7.30
N GLY A 90 2.00 14.99 -6.77
CA GLY A 90 1.92 14.06 -5.65
C GLY A 90 1.01 12.85 -5.93
N GLU A 91 0.12 12.56 -5.01
CA GLU A 91 -0.85 11.46 -5.11
C GLU A 91 -2.26 11.96 -5.51
N ALA A 92 -2.37 13.18 -6.02
CA ALA A 92 -3.62 13.73 -6.53
C ALA A 92 -4.06 13.03 -7.82
N TYR A 93 -5.37 13.07 -8.10
CA TYR A 93 -5.95 12.51 -9.31
C TYR A 93 -7.28 13.19 -9.68
N ILE A 94 -7.63 13.06 -10.96
CA ILE A 94 -8.95 13.40 -11.49
C ILE A 94 -9.55 12.12 -12.08
N LEU A 95 -10.73 11.74 -11.62
CA LEU A 95 -11.49 10.59 -12.09
C LEU A 95 -12.83 11.07 -12.61
N SER A 96 -13.19 10.66 -13.83
CA SER A 96 -14.48 10.97 -14.44
C SER A 96 -15.15 9.71 -14.95
N VAL A 97 -16.42 9.54 -14.66
CA VAL A 97 -17.28 8.47 -15.19
C VAL A 97 -18.42 9.14 -15.97
N ALA A 98 -18.42 8.92 -17.29
CA ALA A 98 -19.45 9.37 -18.21
C ALA A 98 -20.12 8.15 -18.89
N PRO A 99 -21.29 8.30 -19.56
CA PRO A 99 -21.99 7.18 -20.16
C PRO A 99 -21.17 6.35 -21.17
N GLU A 100 -20.22 6.98 -21.86
CA GLU A 100 -19.46 6.33 -22.92
C GLU A 100 -18.09 5.85 -22.49
N LYS A 101 -17.48 6.53 -21.50
CA LYS A 101 -16.15 6.20 -21.02
C LYS A 101 -15.90 6.69 -19.60
N ALA A 102 -14.91 6.09 -19.00
CA ALA A 102 -14.33 6.55 -17.74
C ALA A 102 -12.86 6.94 -17.94
N THR A 103 -12.43 8.01 -17.28
CA THR A 103 -11.06 8.52 -17.41
C THR A 103 -10.41 8.71 -16.05
N VAL A 104 -9.11 8.45 -15.97
CA VAL A 104 -8.26 8.76 -14.82
C VAL A 104 -7.06 9.57 -15.31
N ARG A 105 -6.85 10.75 -14.72
CA ARG A 105 -5.66 11.58 -14.93
C ARG A 105 -4.92 11.72 -13.61
N ALA A 106 -3.62 11.50 -13.63
CA ALA A 106 -2.74 11.66 -12.47
C ALA A 106 -1.30 11.90 -12.93
N GLY A 107 -0.49 12.53 -12.09
CA GLY A 107 0.92 12.78 -12.39
C GLY A 107 1.88 11.72 -11.82
N SER A 108 1.38 10.75 -11.04
CA SER A 108 2.21 9.75 -10.38
C SER A 108 1.52 8.38 -10.29
N PHE A 109 2.33 7.35 -10.00
CA PHE A 109 1.79 6.03 -9.67
C PHE A 109 0.79 6.07 -8.50
N GLY A 110 1.12 6.84 -7.45
CA GLY A 110 0.25 6.97 -6.26
C GLY A 110 -1.11 7.59 -6.58
N GLY A 111 -1.15 8.61 -7.47
CA GLY A 111 -2.40 9.21 -7.92
C GLY A 111 -3.28 8.22 -8.69
N PHE A 112 -2.70 7.45 -9.62
CA PHE A 112 -3.43 6.37 -10.32
C PHE A 112 -3.90 5.29 -9.35
N PHE A 113 -3.05 4.84 -8.43
CA PHE A 113 -3.41 3.85 -7.44
C PHE A 113 -4.60 4.31 -6.58
N ASN A 114 -4.56 5.54 -6.06
CA ASN A 114 -5.63 6.13 -5.26
C ASN A 114 -6.94 6.28 -6.05
N ALA A 115 -6.86 6.65 -7.33
CA ALA A 115 -8.03 6.71 -8.20
C ALA A 115 -8.69 5.33 -8.35
N LEU A 116 -7.90 4.26 -8.52
CA LEU A 116 -8.42 2.89 -8.60
C LEU A 116 -9.11 2.45 -7.30
N GLN A 117 -8.61 2.88 -6.13
CA GLN A 117 -9.27 2.59 -4.86
C GLN A 117 -10.63 3.32 -4.72
N THR A 118 -10.74 4.53 -5.26
CA THR A 118 -12.01 5.26 -5.31
C THR A 118 -12.97 4.63 -6.32
N LEU A 119 -12.48 4.29 -7.50
CA LEU A 119 -13.24 3.59 -8.56
C LEU A 119 -13.90 2.32 -8.02
N ARG A 120 -13.15 1.50 -7.29
CA ARG A 120 -13.67 0.26 -6.72
C ARG A 120 -14.91 0.47 -5.87
N GLN A 121 -15.02 1.59 -5.18
CA GLN A 121 -16.17 1.93 -4.34
C GLN A 121 -17.37 2.49 -5.12
N LEU A 122 -17.17 2.86 -6.39
CA LEU A 122 -18.23 3.34 -7.28
C LEU A 122 -18.95 2.19 -8.01
N VAL A 123 -18.31 1.02 -8.12
CA VAL A 123 -18.89 -0.13 -8.82
C VAL A 123 -19.99 -0.75 -8.00
N SER A 124 -21.14 -0.98 -8.61
CA SER A 124 -22.22 -1.77 -8.06
C SER A 124 -22.65 -2.89 -9.01
N LYS A 125 -23.05 -4.04 -8.45
CA LYS A 125 -23.58 -5.19 -9.22
C LYS A 125 -25.10 -5.12 -9.25
N GLY A 126 -25.69 -5.24 -10.43
CA GLY A 126 -27.14 -5.22 -10.63
C GLY A 126 -27.63 -6.34 -11.54
N LYS A 127 -28.94 -6.38 -11.81
CA LYS A 127 -29.51 -7.30 -12.79
C LYS A 127 -28.96 -6.97 -14.19
N GLY A 128 -28.29 -7.94 -14.82
CA GLY A 128 -27.76 -7.81 -16.19
C GLY A 128 -26.39 -7.16 -16.33
N GLY A 129 -25.61 -6.99 -15.25
CA GLY A 129 -24.24 -6.49 -15.32
C GLY A 129 -23.86 -5.58 -14.14
N PHE A 130 -22.97 -4.63 -14.41
CA PHE A 130 -22.43 -3.70 -13.44
C PHE A 130 -22.91 -2.27 -13.73
N PHE A 131 -22.84 -1.43 -12.73
CA PHE A 131 -23.24 -0.03 -12.84
C PHE A 131 -22.22 0.86 -12.10
N MET A 132 -21.94 2.02 -12.67
CA MET A 132 -21.26 3.14 -12.02
C MET A 132 -22.07 4.41 -12.22
N PRO A 133 -22.23 5.27 -11.19
CA PRO A 133 -22.86 6.57 -11.35
C PRO A 133 -21.98 7.50 -12.20
N SER A 134 -22.61 8.37 -12.98
CA SER A 134 -21.89 9.47 -13.62
C SER A 134 -21.39 10.43 -12.55
N VAL A 135 -20.05 10.66 -12.53
CA VAL A 135 -19.40 11.44 -11.49
C VAL A 135 -18.09 12.03 -12.01
N GLN A 136 -17.74 13.20 -11.51
CA GLN A 136 -16.40 13.77 -11.62
C GLN A 136 -15.83 13.96 -10.22
N ILE A 137 -14.66 13.41 -9.98
CA ILE A 137 -13.96 13.44 -8.70
C ILE A 137 -12.60 14.09 -8.92
N SER A 138 -12.29 15.10 -8.12
CA SER A 138 -10.93 15.62 -7.95
C SER A 138 -10.54 15.37 -6.51
N ASP A 139 -9.41 14.71 -6.30
CA ASP A 139 -8.98 14.33 -4.97
C ASP A 139 -7.47 14.46 -4.81
N GLU A 140 -7.08 14.87 -3.64
CA GLU A 140 -5.70 14.90 -3.18
C GLU A 140 -5.66 14.55 -1.69
N PRO A 141 -4.67 13.79 -1.23
CA PRO A 141 -4.55 13.47 0.19
C PRO A 141 -4.26 14.72 1.02
N ALA A 142 -5.05 14.94 2.10
CA ALA A 142 -4.81 16.03 3.04
C ALA A 142 -3.48 15.89 3.81
N PHE A 143 -2.96 14.65 3.91
CA PHE A 143 -1.69 14.33 4.57
C PHE A 143 -0.82 13.49 3.63
N ALA A 144 0.44 13.89 3.47
CA ALA A 144 1.40 13.14 2.65
C ALA A 144 1.71 11.76 3.24
N LEU A 145 1.81 11.66 4.57
CA LEU A 145 2.04 10.40 5.28
C LEU A 145 0.73 9.91 5.92
N ARG A 146 0.29 8.72 5.54
CA ARG A 146 -0.90 8.05 6.06
C ARG A 146 -0.51 6.63 6.43
N GLY A 147 0.03 6.50 7.64
CA GLY A 147 0.70 5.28 8.08
C GLY A 147 -0.01 4.52 9.17
N MET A 148 0.42 3.30 9.34
CA MET A 148 0.20 2.50 10.53
C MET A 148 1.50 1.85 10.99
N MET A 149 1.64 1.65 12.28
CA MET A 149 2.75 0.93 12.87
C MET A 149 2.32 -0.48 13.25
N LEU A 150 3.19 -1.46 13.00
CA LEU A 150 3.06 -2.83 13.49
C LEU A 150 4.23 -3.14 14.42
N ASP A 151 3.91 -3.45 15.66
CA ASP A 151 4.88 -3.89 16.63
C ASP A 151 5.10 -5.41 16.54
N VAL A 152 6.01 -5.78 15.67
CA VAL A 152 6.41 -7.19 15.48
C VAL A 152 7.53 -7.60 16.44
N GLY A 153 8.21 -6.63 17.05
CA GLY A 153 9.18 -6.85 18.11
C GLY A 153 8.53 -7.57 19.30
N ARG A 154 7.43 -7.01 19.82
CA ARG A 154 6.68 -7.58 20.92
C ARG A 154 5.85 -8.79 20.53
N TYR A 155 5.26 -8.79 19.33
CA TYR A 155 4.47 -9.92 18.86
C TYR A 155 4.70 -10.21 17.36
N TYR A 156 5.38 -11.32 17.06
CA TYR A 156 5.68 -11.70 15.68
C TYR A 156 4.42 -11.90 14.83
N MET A 157 4.37 -11.24 13.69
CA MET A 157 3.36 -11.44 12.65
C MET A 157 4.02 -12.06 11.42
N SER A 158 3.37 -13.05 10.80
CA SER A 158 3.95 -13.68 9.60
C SER A 158 3.99 -12.71 8.41
N PRO A 159 4.96 -12.84 7.49
CA PRO A 159 4.98 -12.03 6.27
C PRO A 159 3.67 -12.12 5.47
N ALA A 160 3.03 -13.29 5.44
CA ALA A 160 1.75 -13.47 4.77
C ALA A 160 0.63 -12.64 5.41
N PHE A 161 0.58 -12.60 6.76
CA PHE A 161 -0.39 -11.78 7.48
C PHE A 161 -0.16 -10.28 7.21
N ILE A 162 1.10 -9.82 7.26
CA ILE A 162 1.43 -8.41 6.98
C ILE A 162 1.04 -8.05 5.54
N LYS A 163 1.37 -8.88 4.55
CA LYS A 163 0.99 -8.67 3.15
C LYS A 163 -0.54 -8.54 2.99
N GLU A 164 -1.31 -9.43 3.61
CA GLU A 164 -2.78 -9.38 3.57
C GLU A 164 -3.33 -8.12 4.25
N LEU A 165 -2.78 -7.73 5.39
CA LEU A 165 -3.17 -6.50 6.08
C LEU A 165 -2.88 -5.27 5.20
N MET A 166 -1.67 -5.18 4.62
CA MET A 166 -1.30 -4.08 3.71
C MET A 166 -2.22 -4.02 2.49
N ARG A 167 -2.59 -5.18 1.93
CA ARG A 167 -3.57 -5.26 0.85
C ARG A 167 -4.93 -4.67 1.24
N ARG A 168 -5.37 -4.89 2.47
CA ARG A 168 -6.65 -4.35 2.98
C ARG A 168 -6.57 -2.85 3.23
N VAL A 169 -5.53 -2.38 3.90
CA VAL A 169 -5.42 -0.95 4.27
C VAL A 169 -5.08 -0.05 3.09
N SER A 170 -4.37 -0.57 2.06
CA SER A 170 -4.11 0.16 0.82
C SER A 170 -5.40 0.61 0.11
N ARG A 171 -6.48 -0.14 0.31
CA ARG A 171 -7.82 0.20 -0.19
C ARG A 171 -8.38 1.50 0.38
N TYR A 172 -7.86 1.92 1.52
CA TYR A 172 -8.19 3.18 2.19
C TYR A 172 -7.09 4.23 2.02
N LYS A 173 -6.24 4.06 1.00
CA LYS A 173 -5.16 4.99 0.63
C LYS A 173 -4.09 5.18 1.73
N ILE A 174 -3.93 4.20 2.64
CA ILE A 174 -2.77 4.13 3.53
C ILE A 174 -1.54 3.90 2.66
N ASN A 175 -0.49 4.71 2.88
CA ASN A 175 0.72 4.69 2.06
C ASN A 175 2.01 4.44 2.85
N THR A 176 1.93 4.13 4.14
CA THR A 176 3.12 3.91 4.97
C THR A 176 2.89 2.77 5.95
N LEU A 177 3.82 1.81 5.96
CA LEU A 177 3.96 0.79 7.00
C LEU A 177 5.20 1.10 7.83
N HIS A 178 5.03 1.48 9.09
CA HIS A 178 6.08 1.55 10.08
C HIS A 178 6.21 0.19 10.75
N LEU A 179 7.35 -0.46 10.61
CA LEU A 179 7.58 -1.83 11.08
C LEU A 179 8.58 -1.83 12.24
N HIS A 180 8.07 -1.88 13.47
CA HIS A 180 8.87 -1.92 14.70
C HIS A 180 9.45 -3.34 14.88
N LEU A 181 10.70 -3.51 14.40
CA LEU A 181 11.34 -4.82 14.24
C LEU A 181 12.03 -5.34 15.50
N THR A 182 12.34 -4.43 16.44
CA THR A 182 13.18 -4.78 17.59
C THR A 182 12.62 -4.18 18.85
N ASP A 183 12.63 -4.97 19.92
CA ASP A 183 12.22 -4.56 21.25
C ASP A 183 12.86 -5.49 22.30
N ASP A 184 12.68 -5.21 23.59
CA ASP A 184 13.18 -6.06 24.68
C ASP A 184 12.85 -7.55 24.53
N PRO A 185 11.60 -7.91 24.13
CA PRO A 185 11.23 -9.31 23.95
C PRO A 185 11.96 -10.04 22.84
N ALA A 186 12.31 -9.35 21.75
CA ALA A 186 12.91 -10.02 20.61
C ALA A 186 13.50 -9.06 19.58
N TRP A 187 14.46 -9.59 18.85
CA TRP A 187 15.01 -9.02 17.62
C TRP A 187 14.43 -9.79 16.43
N ARG A 188 13.71 -9.11 15.52
CA ARG A 188 12.93 -9.76 14.46
C ARG A 188 13.51 -9.67 13.06
N LEU A 189 14.71 -9.13 12.87
CA LEU A 189 15.37 -9.03 11.58
C LEU A 189 16.68 -9.82 11.55
N GLU A 190 16.86 -10.65 10.52
CA GLU A 190 18.14 -11.28 10.24
C GLU A 190 19.23 -10.24 9.98
N VAL A 191 20.33 -10.36 10.72
CA VAL A 191 21.56 -9.58 10.52
C VAL A 191 22.72 -10.56 10.32
N LYS A 192 23.25 -10.64 9.10
CA LYS A 192 24.28 -11.64 8.77
C LYS A 192 25.56 -11.46 9.55
N LYS A 193 25.91 -10.21 9.89
CA LYS A 193 27.06 -9.90 10.74
C LYS A 193 26.87 -10.31 12.20
N PHE A 194 25.64 -10.40 12.67
CA PHE A 194 25.31 -10.70 14.06
C PHE A 194 24.18 -11.75 14.15
N PRO A 195 24.43 -13.01 13.72
CA PRO A 195 23.38 -14.03 13.65
C PRO A 195 22.77 -14.38 15.01
N ALA A 196 23.51 -14.13 16.12
CA ALA A 196 23.00 -14.35 17.47
C ALA A 196 21.78 -13.49 17.82
N LEU A 197 21.55 -12.36 17.13
CA LEU A 197 20.41 -11.48 17.41
C LEU A 197 19.05 -12.18 17.23
N THR A 198 18.96 -13.15 16.34
CA THR A 198 17.73 -13.92 16.07
C THR A 198 17.65 -15.23 16.82
N ASP A 199 18.67 -15.55 17.67
CA ASP A 199 18.66 -16.78 18.46
C ASP A 199 17.57 -16.71 19.55
N ARG A 200 16.76 -17.76 19.60
CA ARG A 200 15.63 -17.91 20.52
C ARG A 200 16.04 -17.79 22.01
N VAL A 201 17.29 -18.04 22.35
CA VAL A 201 17.76 -17.99 23.75
C VAL A 201 17.79 -16.58 24.32
N PHE A 202 17.89 -15.57 23.45
CA PHE A 202 17.89 -14.15 23.82
C PHE A 202 16.49 -13.52 23.76
N HIS A 203 15.49 -14.27 23.28
CA HIS A 203 14.10 -13.81 23.19
C HIS A 203 13.28 -14.25 24.40
N TRP A 204 12.27 -13.47 24.75
CA TRP A 204 11.36 -13.85 25.83
C TRP A 204 10.53 -15.07 25.45
N LYS A 205 10.46 -16.06 26.35
CA LYS A 205 9.76 -17.34 26.12
C LYS A 205 8.28 -17.15 25.74
N SER A 206 7.62 -16.13 26.28
CA SER A 206 6.21 -15.82 26.05
C SER A 206 5.92 -15.08 24.73
N ARG A 207 6.94 -14.72 23.98
CA ARG A 207 6.83 -13.82 22.81
C ARG A 207 7.31 -14.45 21.50
N LEU A 208 6.97 -15.71 21.25
CA LEU A 208 7.32 -16.45 20.03
C LEU A 208 8.84 -16.39 19.73
N PRO A 209 9.68 -16.96 20.62
CA PRO A 209 11.12 -16.89 20.50
C PRO A 209 11.64 -17.60 19.24
N GLY A 210 12.66 -17.01 18.61
CA GLY A 210 13.27 -17.55 17.38
C GLY A 210 12.45 -17.31 16.11
N LYS A 211 11.34 -16.58 16.18
CA LYS A 211 10.63 -16.09 14.99
C LYS A 211 11.23 -14.74 14.58
N PHE A 212 11.59 -14.62 13.31
CA PHE A 212 12.18 -13.41 12.73
C PHE A 212 11.93 -13.37 11.22
N TYR A 213 12.25 -12.27 10.59
CA TYR A 213 12.22 -12.09 9.14
C TYR A 213 13.62 -12.26 8.58
N THR A 214 13.78 -13.09 7.55
CA THR A 214 15.01 -13.10 6.77
C THR A 214 15.15 -11.81 5.96
N GLN A 215 16.36 -11.50 5.53
CA GLN A 215 16.59 -10.34 4.67
C GLN A 215 15.77 -10.43 3.37
N GLU A 216 15.66 -11.63 2.81
CA GLU A 216 14.84 -11.90 1.62
C GLU A 216 13.36 -11.63 1.89
N GLN A 217 12.83 -12.06 3.04
CA GLN A 217 11.44 -11.79 3.41
C GLN A 217 11.16 -10.29 3.59
N LEU A 218 12.13 -9.52 4.14
CA LEU A 218 12.00 -8.06 4.22
C LEU A 218 11.99 -7.43 2.82
N LYS A 219 12.88 -7.84 1.92
CA LYS A 219 12.91 -7.37 0.53
C LYS A 219 11.59 -7.64 -0.19
N GLU A 220 11.10 -8.87 -0.10
CA GLU A 220 9.81 -9.25 -0.68
C GLU A 220 8.64 -8.43 -0.10
N LEU A 221 8.67 -8.12 1.19
CA LEU A 221 7.65 -7.29 1.84
C LEU A 221 7.72 -5.85 1.30
N VAL A 222 8.92 -5.28 1.18
CA VAL A 222 9.12 -3.94 0.61
C VAL A 222 8.62 -3.88 -0.83
N ASP A 223 8.98 -4.86 -1.66
CA ASP A 223 8.55 -4.90 -3.07
C ASP A 223 7.02 -5.08 -3.19
N TYR A 224 6.43 -5.94 -2.36
CA TYR A 224 4.99 -6.11 -2.31
C TYR A 224 4.26 -4.83 -1.89
N CYS A 225 4.72 -4.19 -0.83
CA CYS A 225 4.14 -2.93 -0.33
C CYS A 225 4.29 -1.80 -1.36
N ALA A 226 5.45 -1.71 -2.03
CA ALA A 226 5.65 -0.74 -3.10
C ALA A 226 4.62 -0.93 -4.23
N GLY A 227 4.26 -2.18 -4.58
CA GLY A 227 3.20 -2.49 -5.54
C GLY A 227 1.81 -1.99 -5.12
N LEU A 228 1.61 -1.73 -3.84
CA LEU A 228 0.38 -1.19 -3.25
C LEU A 228 0.45 0.31 -2.93
N ASN A 229 1.44 1.01 -3.45
CA ASN A 229 1.73 2.41 -3.09
C ASN A 229 2.00 2.59 -1.58
N ILE A 230 2.59 1.60 -0.92
CA ILE A 230 2.95 1.65 0.50
C ILE A 230 4.46 1.63 0.65
N GLN A 231 5.01 2.65 1.31
CA GLN A 231 6.40 2.71 1.74
C GLN A 231 6.58 1.96 3.06
N VAL A 232 7.60 1.11 3.16
CA VAL A 232 7.98 0.47 4.41
C VAL A 232 9.06 1.31 5.11
N ILE A 233 8.84 1.62 6.38
CA ILE A 233 9.80 2.27 7.28
C ILE A 233 10.17 1.24 8.35
N PRO A 234 11.30 0.53 8.21
CA PRO A 234 11.76 -0.38 9.25
C PRO A 234 12.33 0.41 10.43
N GLU A 235 12.06 -0.06 11.64
CA GLU A 235 12.59 0.52 12.86
C GLU A 235 13.51 -0.45 13.59
N ILE A 236 14.66 0.08 13.99
CA ILE A 236 15.58 -0.53 14.95
C ILE A 236 15.65 0.39 16.15
N ASP A 237 14.93 0.05 17.20
CA ASP A 237 14.81 0.89 18.36
C ASP A 237 16.06 0.83 19.26
N MET A 238 16.53 2.01 19.68
CA MET A 238 17.72 2.18 20.50
C MET A 238 17.78 3.59 21.11
N PRO A 239 18.39 3.78 22.29
CA PRO A 239 19.05 2.81 23.17
C PRO A 239 18.07 2.02 24.03
N GLY A 240 16.82 2.51 24.22
CA GLY A 240 15.74 1.80 24.87
C GLY A 240 15.34 0.54 24.09
N HIS A 241 14.46 -0.28 24.63
CA HIS A 241 13.89 -1.46 23.96
C HIS A 241 14.92 -2.40 23.29
N SER A 242 16.12 -2.48 23.85
CA SER A 242 17.29 -3.13 23.23
C SER A 242 17.79 -4.37 23.96
N GLN A 243 16.98 -4.96 24.87
CA GLN A 243 17.42 -6.07 25.72
C GLN A 243 17.91 -7.28 24.92
N ALA A 244 17.20 -7.65 23.82
CA ALA A 244 17.60 -8.76 22.98
C ALA A 244 18.98 -8.51 22.34
N PHE A 245 19.24 -7.28 21.87
CA PHE A 245 20.54 -6.86 21.31
C PHE A 245 21.65 -6.92 22.38
N ARG A 246 21.41 -6.32 23.53
CA ARG A 246 22.41 -6.25 24.62
C ARG A 246 22.82 -7.66 25.08
N LYS A 247 21.85 -8.56 25.25
CA LYS A 247 22.10 -9.95 25.65
C LYS A 247 22.82 -10.74 24.57
N ALA A 248 22.40 -10.63 23.31
CA ALA A 248 23.01 -11.38 22.21
C ALA A 248 24.48 -11.01 21.95
N LEU A 249 24.83 -9.74 22.13
CA LEU A 249 26.17 -9.25 21.89
C LEU A 249 27.03 -9.11 23.17
N ASN A 250 26.42 -9.34 24.32
CA ASN A 250 27.02 -9.14 25.65
C ASN A 250 27.66 -7.74 25.78
N VAL A 251 26.80 -6.71 25.65
CA VAL A 251 27.19 -5.29 25.68
C VAL A 251 26.20 -4.48 26.50
N LYS A 252 26.66 -3.33 27.00
CA LYS A 252 25.80 -2.21 27.41
C LYS A 252 25.66 -1.22 26.26
N MET A 253 24.54 -0.48 26.18
CA MET A 253 24.36 0.51 25.10
C MET A 253 25.38 1.65 25.16
N SER A 254 25.95 1.92 26.34
CA SER A 254 27.06 2.88 26.54
C SER A 254 28.43 2.38 26.02
N ASP A 255 28.55 1.11 25.67
CA ASP A 255 29.83 0.55 25.23
C ASP A 255 30.15 0.98 23.79
N GLU A 256 31.42 1.29 23.51
CA GLU A 256 31.91 1.54 22.13
C GLU A 256 31.64 0.34 21.21
N LYS A 257 31.69 -0.89 21.75
CA LYS A 257 31.35 -2.13 21.04
C LYS A 257 29.91 -2.13 20.56
N ALA A 258 28.96 -1.66 21.39
CA ALA A 258 27.55 -1.53 21.00
C ALA A 258 27.38 -0.54 19.85
N THR A 259 27.98 0.64 19.98
CA THR A 259 27.95 1.66 18.91
C THR A 259 28.51 1.13 17.59
N LYS A 260 29.67 0.45 17.62
CA LYS A 260 30.25 -0.17 16.41
C LYS A 260 29.33 -1.24 15.80
N ALA A 261 28.69 -2.05 16.62
CA ALA A 261 27.75 -3.07 16.17
C ALA A 261 26.49 -2.44 15.54
N LEU A 262 25.91 -1.40 16.15
CA LEU A 262 24.77 -0.66 15.61
C LEU A 262 25.07 -0.02 14.26
N VAL A 263 26.21 0.65 14.14
CA VAL A 263 26.66 1.24 12.85
C VAL A 263 26.81 0.17 11.78
N ALA A 264 27.39 -0.98 12.11
CA ALA A 264 27.57 -2.08 11.16
C ALA A 264 26.21 -2.68 10.73
N LEU A 265 25.28 -2.80 11.64
CA LEU A 265 23.92 -3.31 11.44
C LEU A 265 23.11 -2.35 10.56
N ILE A 266 23.09 -1.05 10.89
CA ILE A 266 22.38 -0.04 10.09
C ILE A 266 22.95 -0.01 8.67
N LYS A 267 24.27 -0.06 8.49
CA LYS A 267 24.88 -0.15 7.16
C LYS A 267 24.45 -1.41 6.40
N GLU A 268 24.37 -2.57 7.07
CA GLU A 268 23.86 -3.79 6.46
C GLU A 268 22.39 -3.62 6.03
N MET A 269 21.55 -3.07 6.89
CA MET A 269 20.14 -2.82 6.59
C MET A 269 19.94 -1.83 5.43
N CYS A 270 20.71 -0.72 5.41
CA CYS A 270 20.69 0.23 4.29
C CYS A 270 21.09 -0.38 2.95
N SER A 271 21.87 -1.47 2.96
CA SER A 271 22.31 -2.15 1.74
C SER A 271 21.32 -3.20 1.22
N LEU A 272 20.27 -3.54 1.99
CA LEU A 272 19.33 -4.59 1.64
C LEU A 272 18.43 -4.22 0.46
N VAL A 273 17.99 -2.97 0.41
CA VAL A 273 16.98 -2.49 -0.54
C VAL A 273 17.46 -1.18 -1.13
N PRO A 274 17.25 -0.92 -2.44
CA PRO A 274 17.55 0.37 -3.03
C PRO A 274 16.89 1.54 -2.26
N LYS A 275 17.63 2.63 -2.11
CA LYS A 275 17.21 3.84 -1.38
C LYS A 275 15.84 4.37 -1.86
N GLU A 276 15.54 4.24 -3.14
CA GLU A 276 14.29 4.70 -3.75
C GLU A 276 13.07 3.91 -3.25
N LYS A 277 13.27 2.66 -2.81
CA LYS A 277 12.20 1.80 -2.27
C LYS A 277 12.09 1.87 -0.74
N MET A 278 13.19 2.16 -0.05
CA MET A 278 13.25 2.24 1.42
C MET A 278 14.14 3.42 1.85
N PRO A 279 13.67 4.67 1.64
CA PRO A 279 14.48 5.87 1.87
C PRO A 279 14.66 6.23 3.35
N ILE A 280 13.85 5.66 4.23
CA ILE A 280 13.79 5.99 5.66
C ILE A 280 14.00 4.74 6.50
N ILE A 281 14.84 4.86 7.53
CA ILE A 281 14.97 3.93 8.64
C ILE A 281 14.65 4.72 9.91
N HIS A 282 13.79 4.19 10.76
CA HIS A 282 13.48 4.75 12.07
C HIS A 282 14.43 4.15 13.12
N ILE A 283 14.90 4.96 14.06
CA ILE A 283 15.86 4.52 15.09
C ILE A 283 15.25 4.49 16.50
N GLY A 284 13.95 4.68 16.63
CA GLY A 284 13.25 4.73 17.92
C GLY A 284 13.63 5.95 18.73
N THR A 285 14.22 5.71 19.88
CA THR A 285 14.73 6.67 20.88
C THR A 285 13.76 7.01 22.00
N ASP A 286 12.65 6.30 22.10
CA ASP A 286 11.72 6.44 23.21
C ASP A 286 12.16 5.62 24.45
N GLU A 287 11.62 6.01 25.58
CA GLU A 287 11.81 5.36 26.90
C GLU A 287 13.27 5.05 27.27
N ALA A 288 14.23 5.85 26.78
CA ALA A 288 15.63 5.73 27.14
C ALA A 288 15.87 6.22 28.58
N HIS A 289 16.00 5.30 29.52
CA HIS A 289 16.25 5.60 30.92
C HIS A 289 17.77 5.54 31.20
N GLY A 290 18.39 6.67 31.43
CA GLY A 290 19.84 6.91 31.50
C GLY A 290 20.63 6.30 32.65
N LYS A 291 20.31 5.09 33.12
CA LYS A 291 21.16 4.32 34.05
C LYS A 291 21.22 2.88 33.56
N ASP A 292 22.27 2.47 32.93
CA ASP A 292 22.58 1.08 32.53
C ASP A 292 22.02 0.58 31.17
N GLU A 293 21.45 1.41 30.36
CA GLU A 293 21.10 1.07 28.98
C GLU A 293 22.21 1.35 27.98
#